data_35989b9d748ff423beee54a19050214b
#
_entry.id   35989b9d748ff423beee54a19050214b
#
_cell.length_a   1.000
_cell.length_b   1.000
_cell.length_c   1.000
_cell.angle_alpha   90.00
_cell.angle_beta   90.00
_cell.angle_gamma   90.00
#
_symmetry.space_group_name_H-M   'P 1'
#
loop_
_entity.id
_entity.type
_entity.pdbx_description
1 polymer ?
#
loop_
_entity_poly.entity_id
_entity_poly.type
_entity_poly.pdbx_seq_one_letter_code
_entity_poly.pdbx_strand_id
1 'polypeptide(L)'
;MTTPASNRPVLFDSHAHLVADDTSRYPRNPMQRAADAPYRAPGVIGKPGGMHGPSPINEVPDAARVLRWMKEESVDGIVAVQKRMIYRYDNSYILDSSDAYPDLFCAVVILDAEDPGTPGLVREYTQDNGLAGVRLFGGRNPDGGMPWLNSPNALKTWDMCQELGLVMDLEVLSEGGGGPSIPAIIELTRKYRDIRLVLDHLLEPEMEEGEHFGLDERYETLAGEANIYFKFTSINLDICREADIPAEKVLRRAADMFGADHLMWGSDIGTSSGTYKDMVQRFLDSAVLLSPAELKAVAHDTGKRVFVKGGVKG
;
A
#
# COMPACT_ATOMS: atom_id res chain seq x y z
N MET A 1 -14.38 6.99 23.14
CA MET A 1 -14.81 8.42 23.16
C MET A 1 -14.54 8.98 21.76
N THR A 2 -15.56 9.36 21.00
CA THR A 2 -15.38 9.92 19.66
C THR A 2 -14.84 11.34 19.77
N THR A 3 -13.67 11.62 19.22
CA THR A 3 -13.12 12.98 19.12
C THR A 3 -14.11 13.86 18.35
N PRO A 4 -14.50 15.02 18.85
CA PRO A 4 -15.40 15.92 18.11
C PRO A 4 -14.80 16.30 16.77
N ALA A 5 -15.63 16.38 15.73
CA ALA A 5 -15.20 16.66 14.33
C ALA A 5 -14.35 17.94 14.15
N SER A 6 -14.36 18.86 15.11
CA SER A 6 -13.59 20.12 15.07
C SER A 6 -12.10 19.99 15.40
N ASN A 7 -11.61 18.78 15.78
CA ASN A 7 -10.20 18.56 16.20
C ASN A 7 -9.54 17.38 15.50
N ARG A 8 -10.16 16.83 14.44
CA ARG A 8 -9.55 15.75 13.67
C ARG A 8 -8.46 16.31 12.75
N PRO A 9 -7.29 15.61 12.64
CA PRO A 9 -6.28 16.02 11.65
C PRO A 9 -6.83 15.86 10.23
N VAL A 10 -6.32 16.65 9.30
CA VAL A 10 -6.47 16.36 7.87
C VAL A 10 -5.66 15.12 7.56
N LEU A 11 -6.21 14.22 6.75
CA LEU A 11 -5.59 12.93 6.40
C LEU A 11 -5.26 12.89 4.91
N PHE A 12 -4.26 12.10 4.56
CA PHE A 12 -3.96 11.67 3.20
C PHE A 12 -3.89 10.14 3.20
N ASP A 13 -4.77 9.50 2.43
CA ASP A 13 -4.86 8.04 2.38
C ASP A 13 -3.86 7.48 1.37
N SER A 14 -2.75 6.94 1.84
CA SER A 14 -1.67 6.45 0.97
C SER A 14 -1.96 5.07 0.35
N HIS A 15 -3.10 4.45 0.63
CA HIS A 15 -3.45 3.14 0.09
C HIS A 15 -4.97 2.91 0.07
N ALA A 16 -5.59 3.20 -1.05
CA ALA A 16 -7.02 2.97 -1.27
C ALA A 16 -7.24 2.20 -2.59
N HIS A 17 -8.04 1.15 -2.57
CA HIS A 17 -8.42 0.43 -3.78
C HIS A 17 -9.75 0.95 -4.31
N LEU A 18 -9.76 1.37 -5.57
CA LEU A 18 -10.99 1.71 -6.26
C LEU A 18 -11.55 0.50 -7.01
N VAL A 19 -12.85 0.28 -6.91
CA VAL A 19 -13.59 -0.77 -7.63
C VAL A 19 -14.76 -0.16 -8.34
N ALA A 20 -14.88 -0.37 -9.66
CA ALA A 20 -15.96 0.16 -10.46
C ALA A 20 -17.31 -0.49 -10.10
N ASP A 21 -18.34 0.33 -10.03
CA ASP A 21 -19.73 -0.13 -9.99
C ASP A 21 -20.21 -0.54 -11.40
N ASP A 22 -19.77 0.20 -12.43
CA ASP A 22 -20.03 -0.12 -13.84
C ASP A 22 -19.14 -1.26 -14.33
N THR A 23 -19.64 -2.48 -14.16
CA THR A 23 -18.96 -3.69 -14.63
C THR A 23 -19.04 -3.91 -16.14
N SER A 24 -19.84 -3.13 -16.88
CA SER A 24 -19.91 -3.19 -18.33
C SER A 24 -18.75 -2.45 -18.97
N ARG A 25 -18.36 -1.31 -18.41
CA ARG A 25 -17.19 -0.53 -18.83
C ARG A 25 -15.88 -1.07 -18.26
N TYR A 26 -15.91 -1.50 -17.00
CA TYR A 26 -14.73 -2.02 -16.28
C TYR A 26 -15.01 -3.46 -15.80
N PRO A 27 -14.94 -4.44 -16.70
CA PRO A 27 -15.27 -5.82 -16.38
C PRO A 27 -14.31 -6.39 -15.34
N ARG A 28 -14.87 -7.01 -14.33
CA ARG A 28 -14.08 -7.71 -13.32
C ARG A 28 -13.48 -8.97 -13.94
N ASN A 29 -12.19 -9.12 -13.81
CA ASN A 29 -11.43 -10.28 -14.26
C ASN A 29 -10.66 -10.88 -13.07
N PRO A 30 -11.36 -11.50 -12.10
CA PRO A 30 -10.72 -11.98 -10.88
C PRO A 30 -9.64 -12.99 -11.23
N MET A 31 -8.59 -13.00 -10.44
CA MET A 31 -7.56 -14.03 -10.54
C MET A 31 -8.20 -15.38 -10.23
N GLN A 32 -8.53 -16.13 -11.26
CA GLN A 32 -8.90 -17.52 -11.09
C GLN A 32 -7.61 -18.29 -10.80
N ARG A 33 -7.52 -18.79 -9.59
CA ARG A 33 -6.69 -19.99 -9.37
C ARG A 33 -7.32 -21.12 -10.19
N ALA A 34 -6.53 -22.21 -10.43
CA ALA A 34 -7.05 -23.41 -11.09
C ALA A 34 -8.47 -23.68 -10.61
N ALA A 35 -9.37 -24.03 -11.51
CA ALA A 35 -10.82 -24.07 -11.28
C ALA A 35 -11.27 -24.90 -10.05
N ASP A 36 -10.40 -25.72 -9.54
CA ASP A 36 -10.55 -26.62 -8.38
C ASP A 36 -9.82 -26.09 -7.11
N ALA A 37 -9.06 -25.02 -7.21
CA ALA A 37 -8.42 -24.45 -6.03
C ALA A 37 -9.45 -23.66 -5.20
N PRO A 38 -9.60 -23.95 -3.90
CA PRO A 38 -10.46 -23.15 -3.05
C PRO A 38 -9.97 -21.70 -3.09
N TYR A 39 -10.91 -20.77 -3.27
CA TYR A 39 -10.64 -19.35 -3.13
C TYR A 39 -10.04 -19.13 -1.75
N ARG A 40 -8.76 -18.85 -1.73
CA ARG A 40 -8.16 -18.23 -0.56
C ARG A 40 -8.32 -16.74 -0.77
N ALA A 41 -9.24 -16.14 -0.02
CA ALA A 41 -9.17 -14.71 0.18
C ALA A 41 -7.71 -14.38 0.49
N PRO A 42 -7.17 -13.25 -0.01
CA PRO A 42 -5.87 -12.80 0.45
C PRO A 42 -5.98 -12.61 1.96
N GLY A 43 -5.70 -13.66 2.67
CA GLY A 43 -5.58 -13.67 4.09
C GLY A 43 -4.19 -13.21 4.42
N VAL A 44 -3.95 -12.91 5.67
CA VAL A 44 -2.60 -12.89 6.19
C VAL A 44 -1.93 -14.19 5.77
N ILE A 45 -0.86 -14.02 5.04
CA ILE A 45 -0.11 -15.13 4.45
C ILE A 45 0.21 -16.12 5.56
N GLY A 46 -0.12 -17.38 5.32
CA GLY A 46 0.20 -18.48 6.24
C GLY A 46 -0.92 -18.96 7.15
N LYS A 47 -2.06 -18.28 7.28
CA LYS A 47 -3.20 -18.80 8.04
C LYS A 47 -4.33 -19.28 7.11
N PRO A 48 -4.66 -20.60 7.07
CA PRO A 48 -5.87 -21.06 6.39
C PRO A 48 -7.09 -20.36 7.00
N GLY A 49 -7.87 -19.67 6.18
CA GLY A 49 -9.00 -18.87 6.66
C GLY A 49 -8.60 -17.53 7.24
N GLY A 50 -7.38 -17.06 6.91
CA GLY A 50 -6.87 -15.75 7.33
C GLY A 50 -7.88 -14.64 7.11
N MET A 51 -7.73 -13.60 7.86
CA MET A 51 -8.52 -12.44 8.22
C MET A 51 -9.48 -11.84 7.21
N HIS A 52 -9.29 -12.14 5.97
CA HIS A 52 -10.11 -11.70 4.90
C HIS A 52 -10.97 -12.89 4.42
N GLY A 53 -11.89 -13.31 5.26
CA GLY A 53 -13.15 -13.78 4.74
C GLY A 53 -13.61 -12.74 3.71
N PRO A 54 -14.51 -13.05 2.78
CA PRO A 54 -14.98 -12.04 1.84
C PRO A 54 -15.29 -10.81 2.66
N SER A 55 -14.44 -9.78 2.52
CA SER A 55 -14.75 -8.48 3.11
C SER A 55 -16.15 -8.20 2.60
N PRO A 56 -17.17 -8.12 3.44
CA PRO A 56 -18.41 -7.57 3.01
C PRO A 56 -18.08 -6.12 2.72
N ILE A 57 -17.61 -5.86 1.48
CA ILE A 57 -17.68 -4.51 0.93
C ILE A 57 -19.18 -4.32 0.80
N ASN A 58 -19.79 -3.81 1.86
CA ASN A 58 -21.23 -3.52 1.86
C ASN A 58 -21.56 -2.49 0.80
N GLU A 59 -20.57 -1.66 0.43
CA GLU A 59 -20.64 -0.72 -0.68
C GLU A 59 -19.36 -0.81 -1.51
N VAL A 60 -19.50 -0.97 -2.82
CA VAL A 60 -18.36 -0.95 -3.76
C VAL A 60 -17.64 0.39 -3.64
N PRO A 61 -16.32 0.43 -3.39
CA PRO A 61 -15.56 1.67 -3.27
C PRO A 61 -15.26 2.29 -4.65
N ASP A 62 -16.33 2.69 -5.37
CA ASP A 62 -16.16 3.46 -6.60
C ASP A 62 -15.67 4.88 -6.30
N ALA A 63 -15.13 5.54 -7.31
CA ALA A 63 -14.54 6.86 -7.16
C ALA A 63 -15.52 7.89 -6.53
N ALA A 64 -16.80 7.87 -6.90
CA ALA A 64 -17.79 8.80 -6.37
C ALA A 64 -18.09 8.55 -4.89
N ARG A 65 -18.17 7.30 -4.47
CA ARG A 65 -18.36 6.94 -3.06
C ARG A 65 -17.13 7.29 -2.24
N VAL A 66 -15.94 6.97 -2.74
CA VAL A 66 -14.69 7.29 -2.07
C VAL A 66 -14.54 8.80 -1.88
N LEU A 67 -14.83 9.62 -2.88
CA LEU A 67 -14.83 11.09 -2.76
C LEU A 67 -15.79 11.58 -1.67
N ARG A 68 -16.96 10.99 -1.55
CA ARG A 68 -17.90 11.33 -0.47
C ARG A 68 -17.33 10.98 0.90
N TRP A 69 -16.80 9.78 1.07
CA TRP A 69 -16.18 9.31 2.32
C TRP A 69 -14.96 10.14 2.70
N MET A 70 -14.10 10.49 1.74
CA MET A 70 -12.96 11.40 1.96
C MET A 70 -13.43 12.73 2.57
N LYS A 71 -14.48 13.31 1.99
CA LYS A 71 -15.03 14.58 2.49
C LYS A 71 -15.61 14.43 3.91
N GLU A 72 -16.30 13.33 4.20
CA GLU A 72 -16.89 13.03 5.51
C GLU A 72 -15.81 12.84 6.59
N GLU A 73 -14.67 12.27 6.24
CA GLU A 73 -13.59 11.92 7.16
C GLU A 73 -12.38 12.88 7.11
N SER A 74 -12.48 14.02 6.40
CA SER A 74 -11.41 15.02 6.27
C SER A 74 -10.14 14.48 5.63
N VAL A 75 -10.28 13.66 4.58
CA VAL A 75 -9.18 13.17 3.74
C VAL A 75 -9.06 14.07 2.51
N ASP A 76 -7.88 14.65 2.28
CA ASP A 76 -7.66 15.65 1.21
C ASP A 76 -7.03 15.08 -0.06
N GLY A 77 -6.71 13.77 -0.08
CA GLY A 77 -6.21 13.06 -1.24
C GLY A 77 -5.99 11.59 -0.94
N ILE A 78 -5.95 10.78 -2.00
CA ILE A 78 -5.67 9.34 -1.89
C ILE A 78 -4.64 8.88 -2.93
N VAL A 79 -3.94 7.82 -2.59
CA VAL A 79 -3.24 6.97 -3.55
C VAL A 79 -4.20 5.87 -3.99
N ALA A 80 -4.69 5.99 -5.22
CA ALA A 80 -5.54 4.99 -5.85
C ALA A 80 -4.67 3.83 -6.36
N VAL A 81 -4.61 2.76 -5.57
CA VAL A 81 -3.83 1.55 -5.89
C VAL A 81 -4.73 0.56 -6.63
N GLN A 82 -4.26 0.06 -7.77
CA GLN A 82 -5.00 -0.92 -8.56
C GLN A 82 -5.32 -2.18 -7.73
N LYS A 83 -6.54 -2.72 -7.88
CA LYS A 83 -7.01 -3.93 -7.19
C LYS A 83 -6.75 -5.18 -8.03
N ARG A 84 -5.55 -5.76 -7.94
CA ARG A 84 -5.12 -6.93 -8.72
C ARG A 84 -6.07 -8.12 -8.61
N MET A 85 -6.61 -8.37 -7.43
CA MET A 85 -7.53 -9.50 -7.20
C MET A 85 -8.84 -9.38 -7.98
N ILE A 86 -9.21 -8.17 -8.43
CA ILE A 86 -10.44 -7.91 -9.21
C ILE A 86 -10.11 -7.71 -10.69
N TYR A 87 -9.04 -6.97 -11.02
CA TYR A 87 -8.75 -6.51 -12.38
C TYR A 87 -7.49 -7.12 -12.99
N ARG A 88 -6.71 -7.91 -12.25
CA ARG A 88 -5.37 -8.40 -12.65
C ARG A 88 -4.43 -7.23 -12.98
N TYR A 89 -4.06 -7.10 -14.24
CA TYR A 89 -3.20 -6.03 -14.76
C TYR A 89 -3.97 -4.98 -15.57
N ASP A 90 -5.31 -5.02 -15.55
CA ASP A 90 -6.12 -3.95 -16.13
C ASP A 90 -6.18 -2.76 -15.15
N ASN A 91 -5.58 -1.66 -15.55
CA ASN A 91 -5.48 -0.43 -14.76
C ASN A 91 -6.47 0.65 -15.21
N SER A 92 -7.32 0.36 -16.20
CA SER A 92 -8.20 1.35 -16.83
C SER A 92 -9.00 2.17 -15.83
N TYR A 93 -9.60 1.50 -14.82
CA TYR A 93 -10.48 2.20 -13.87
C TYR A 93 -9.75 3.19 -12.98
N ILE A 94 -8.56 2.85 -12.46
CA ILE A 94 -7.83 3.79 -11.61
C ILE A 94 -7.21 4.94 -12.41
N LEU A 95 -6.79 4.69 -13.64
CA LEU A 95 -6.27 5.73 -14.54
C LEU A 95 -7.40 6.72 -14.90
N ASP A 96 -8.53 6.23 -15.38
CA ASP A 96 -9.72 7.07 -15.68
C ASP A 96 -10.19 7.85 -14.44
N SER A 97 -10.15 7.22 -13.25
CA SER A 97 -10.54 7.87 -12.00
C SER A 97 -9.56 8.98 -11.60
N SER A 98 -8.25 8.75 -11.75
CA SER A 98 -7.23 9.74 -11.43
C SER A 98 -7.25 10.91 -12.42
N ASP A 99 -7.51 10.65 -13.69
CA ASP A 99 -7.69 11.70 -14.71
C ASP A 99 -8.91 12.56 -14.44
N ALA A 100 -10.00 11.95 -13.95
CA ALA A 100 -11.21 12.68 -13.59
C ALA A 100 -11.03 13.57 -12.33
N TYR A 101 -10.09 13.21 -11.43
CA TYR A 101 -9.86 13.89 -10.16
C TYR A 101 -8.36 14.05 -9.86
N PRO A 102 -7.60 14.73 -10.72
CA PRO A 102 -6.13 14.77 -10.67
C PRO A 102 -5.56 15.45 -9.43
N ASP A 103 -6.33 16.32 -8.76
CA ASP A 103 -5.91 16.98 -7.53
C ASP A 103 -6.16 16.14 -6.27
N LEU A 104 -6.91 15.05 -6.39
CA LEU A 104 -7.37 14.22 -5.27
C LEU A 104 -6.88 12.78 -5.36
N PHE A 105 -6.67 12.23 -6.54
CA PHE A 105 -6.29 10.85 -6.76
C PHE A 105 -4.93 10.73 -7.42
N CYS A 106 -4.03 9.97 -6.80
CA CYS A 106 -2.71 9.62 -7.35
C CYS A 106 -2.74 8.16 -7.80
N ALA A 107 -2.63 7.88 -9.10
CA ALA A 107 -2.69 6.50 -9.61
C ALA A 107 -1.40 5.73 -9.35
N VAL A 108 -1.52 4.53 -8.75
CA VAL A 108 -0.47 3.51 -8.67
C VAL A 108 -0.95 2.24 -9.36
N VAL A 109 -0.36 1.95 -10.51
CA VAL A 109 -0.72 0.80 -11.35
C VAL A 109 -0.02 -0.48 -10.90
N ILE A 110 -0.64 -1.64 -11.20
CA ILE A 110 0.01 -2.94 -11.06
C ILE A 110 0.26 -3.49 -12.46
N LEU A 111 1.52 -3.87 -12.72
CA LEU A 111 1.95 -4.43 -14.01
C LEU A 111 2.76 -5.71 -13.76
N ASP A 112 2.83 -6.57 -14.78
CA ASP A 112 3.69 -7.73 -14.76
C ASP A 112 5.14 -7.31 -14.99
N ALA A 113 5.94 -7.34 -13.93
CA ALA A 113 7.35 -6.93 -14.00
C ALA A 113 8.22 -7.84 -14.90
N GLU A 114 7.78 -9.08 -15.15
CA GLU A 114 8.51 -10.03 -15.99
C GLU A 114 8.13 -9.91 -17.47
N ASP A 115 7.06 -9.18 -17.80
CA ASP A 115 6.71 -8.86 -19.18
C ASP A 115 7.68 -7.80 -19.74
N PRO A 116 8.39 -8.11 -20.85
CA PRO A 116 9.32 -7.15 -21.47
C PRO A 116 8.64 -5.87 -22.00
N GLY A 117 7.32 -5.87 -22.18
CA GLY A 117 6.54 -4.70 -22.60
C GLY A 117 6.21 -3.72 -21.47
N THR A 118 6.33 -4.15 -20.21
CA THR A 118 5.94 -3.35 -19.03
C THR A 118 6.61 -1.96 -18.98
N PRO A 119 7.91 -1.78 -19.25
CA PRO A 119 8.50 -0.44 -19.26
C PRO A 119 7.86 0.52 -20.27
N GLY A 120 7.41 -0.01 -21.44
CA GLY A 120 6.66 0.77 -22.42
C GLY A 120 5.32 1.27 -21.89
N LEU A 121 4.55 0.39 -21.23
CA LEU A 121 3.29 0.76 -20.59
C LEU A 121 3.47 1.79 -19.45
N VAL A 122 4.54 1.64 -18.65
CA VAL A 122 4.85 2.64 -17.61
C VAL A 122 5.06 4.03 -18.21
N ARG A 123 5.79 4.12 -19.32
CA ARG A 123 6.02 5.38 -20.02
C ARG A 123 4.71 5.95 -20.59
N GLU A 124 3.92 5.12 -21.25
CA GLU A 124 2.61 5.49 -21.82
C GLU A 124 1.70 6.05 -20.74
N TYR A 125 1.43 5.30 -19.66
CA TYR A 125 0.57 5.76 -18.56
C TYR A 125 1.10 7.01 -17.84
N THR A 126 2.42 7.20 -17.79
CA THR A 126 2.99 8.41 -17.19
C THR A 126 2.73 9.64 -18.07
N GLN A 127 2.81 9.49 -19.40
CA GLN A 127 2.59 10.57 -20.36
C GLN A 127 1.11 10.93 -20.46
N ASP A 128 0.25 9.93 -20.52
CA ASP A 128 -1.17 10.10 -20.80
C ASP A 128 -1.99 10.39 -19.53
N ASN A 129 -1.62 9.81 -18.39
CA ASN A 129 -2.44 9.84 -17.16
C ASN A 129 -1.71 10.44 -15.94
N GLY A 130 -0.48 10.91 -16.07
CA GLY A 130 0.23 11.51 -14.94
C GLY A 130 0.51 10.54 -13.79
N LEU A 131 0.90 9.29 -14.09
CA LEU A 131 1.12 8.21 -13.14
C LEU A 131 1.99 8.63 -11.94
N ALA A 132 1.58 8.25 -10.71
CA ALA A 132 2.35 8.52 -9.49
C ALA A 132 3.35 7.41 -9.16
N GLY A 133 3.01 6.16 -9.42
CA GLY A 133 3.87 5.02 -9.12
C GLY A 133 3.47 3.72 -9.79
N VAL A 134 4.35 2.74 -9.66
CA VAL A 134 4.15 1.36 -10.09
C VAL A 134 4.27 0.44 -8.89
N ARG A 135 3.30 -0.43 -8.70
CA ARG A 135 3.33 -1.46 -7.67
C ARG A 135 3.77 -2.78 -8.27
N LEU A 136 4.86 -3.32 -7.75
CA LEU A 136 5.27 -4.68 -8.00
C LEU A 136 4.77 -5.59 -6.87
N PHE A 137 4.32 -6.77 -7.25
CA PHE A 137 3.56 -7.64 -6.39
C PHE A 137 3.94 -9.09 -6.64
N GLY A 138 4.33 -9.82 -5.61
CA GLY A 138 4.64 -11.24 -5.75
C GLY A 138 5.13 -11.90 -4.48
N GLY A 139 5.33 -13.21 -4.59
CA GLY A 139 5.87 -14.04 -3.53
C GLY A 139 7.29 -14.54 -3.85
N ARG A 140 7.84 -15.30 -2.92
CA ARG A 140 9.09 -16.03 -3.11
C ARG A 140 8.80 -17.38 -3.75
N ASN A 141 9.61 -17.76 -4.70
CA ASN A 141 9.63 -19.10 -5.25
C ASN A 141 10.18 -20.11 -4.22
N PRO A 142 9.96 -21.41 -4.38
CA PRO A 142 10.51 -22.44 -3.49
C PRO A 142 12.04 -22.41 -3.37
N ASP A 143 12.75 -21.93 -4.39
CA ASP A 143 14.21 -21.73 -4.40
C ASP A 143 14.66 -20.40 -3.74
N GLY A 144 13.70 -19.61 -3.27
CA GLY A 144 13.93 -18.31 -2.66
C GLY A 144 14.01 -17.15 -3.66
N GLY A 145 13.93 -17.40 -4.95
CA GLY A 145 13.95 -16.36 -5.99
C GLY A 145 12.69 -15.50 -5.99
N MET A 146 12.85 -14.26 -6.41
CA MET A 146 11.76 -13.27 -6.58
C MET A 146 11.87 -12.61 -7.96
N PRO A 147 11.61 -13.35 -9.06
CA PRO A 147 11.83 -12.82 -10.42
C PRO A 147 10.98 -11.59 -10.71
N TRP A 148 9.78 -11.48 -10.15
CA TRP A 148 8.94 -10.29 -10.23
C TRP A 148 9.62 -9.04 -9.64
N LEU A 149 10.58 -9.20 -8.74
CA LEU A 149 11.28 -8.11 -8.06
C LEU A 149 12.58 -7.71 -8.77
N ASN A 150 13.40 -8.71 -9.18
CA ASN A 150 14.78 -8.47 -9.61
C ASN A 150 15.24 -9.26 -10.82
N SER A 151 14.33 -9.86 -11.62
CA SER A 151 14.72 -10.43 -12.92
C SER A 151 15.23 -9.35 -13.88
N PRO A 152 15.93 -9.72 -14.96
CA PRO A 152 16.39 -8.75 -15.96
C PRO A 152 15.28 -7.86 -16.55
N ASN A 153 14.06 -8.38 -16.67
CA ASN A 153 12.91 -7.58 -17.13
C ASN A 153 12.36 -6.70 -16.01
N ALA A 154 12.24 -7.22 -14.78
CA ALA A 154 11.84 -6.41 -13.64
C ALA A 154 12.78 -5.20 -13.45
N LEU A 155 14.10 -5.40 -13.58
CA LEU A 155 15.08 -4.31 -13.48
C LEU A 155 14.89 -3.22 -14.55
N LYS A 156 14.38 -3.54 -15.73
CA LYS A 156 14.03 -2.52 -16.75
C LYS A 156 12.84 -1.66 -16.29
N THR A 157 11.91 -2.23 -15.52
CA THR A 157 10.81 -1.47 -14.92
C THR A 157 11.34 -0.54 -13.82
N TRP A 158 12.30 -1.00 -13.01
CA TRP A 158 12.99 -0.13 -12.04
C TRP A 158 13.72 1.02 -12.74
N ASP A 159 14.47 0.73 -13.80
CA ASP A 159 15.18 1.76 -14.60
C ASP A 159 14.20 2.80 -15.13
N MET A 160 13.05 2.37 -15.67
CA MET A 160 11.98 3.25 -16.15
C MET A 160 11.37 4.10 -15.05
N CYS A 161 11.07 3.53 -13.89
CA CYS A 161 10.53 4.27 -12.76
C CYS A 161 11.53 5.33 -12.26
N GLN A 162 12.82 5.02 -12.22
CA GLN A 162 13.86 5.99 -11.88
C GLN A 162 13.94 7.13 -12.90
N GLU A 163 13.95 6.81 -14.20
CA GLU A 163 13.98 7.79 -15.29
C GLU A 163 12.81 8.78 -15.20
N LEU A 164 11.61 8.28 -14.87
CA LEU A 164 10.38 9.07 -14.83
C LEU A 164 10.07 9.68 -13.43
N GLY A 165 10.92 9.43 -12.44
CA GLY A 165 10.73 9.91 -11.07
C GLY A 165 9.47 9.36 -10.38
N LEU A 166 9.10 8.12 -10.71
CA LEU A 166 7.94 7.43 -10.14
C LEU A 166 8.26 6.80 -8.79
N VAL A 167 7.22 6.59 -8.00
CA VAL A 167 7.29 5.75 -6.80
C VAL A 167 7.32 4.28 -7.22
N MET A 168 8.18 3.50 -6.58
CA MET A 168 8.11 2.04 -6.62
C MET A 168 7.43 1.56 -5.36
N ASP A 169 6.29 0.90 -5.50
CA ASP A 169 5.48 0.36 -4.39
C ASP A 169 5.61 -1.16 -4.38
N LEU A 170 5.93 -1.77 -3.27
CA LEU A 170 6.16 -3.21 -3.19
C LEU A 170 5.19 -3.88 -2.21
N GLU A 171 4.57 -4.95 -2.68
CA GLU A 171 3.88 -5.91 -1.83
C GLU A 171 4.52 -7.29 -1.96
N VAL A 172 5.04 -7.80 -0.86
CA VAL A 172 5.70 -9.11 -0.80
C VAL A 172 4.74 -10.13 -0.18
N LEU A 173 4.18 -11.00 -0.99
CA LEU A 173 3.32 -12.10 -0.55
C LEU A 173 4.17 -13.34 -0.28
N SER A 174 4.61 -13.53 0.93
CA SER A 174 5.42 -14.70 1.30
C SER A 174 4.92 -15.37 2.57
N GLU A 175 4.96 -16.69 2.59
CA GLU A 175 4.85 -17.41 3.85
C GLU A 175 6.04 -17.00 4.74
N GLY A 176 5.76 -16.61 5.99
CA GLY A 176 6.76 -16.06 6.89
C GLY A 176 7.00 -14.55 6.71
N GLY A 177 6.05 -13.83 6.10
CA GLY A 177 6.11 -12.37 5.94
C GLY A 177 7.18 -11.88 4.96
N GLY A 178 7.41 -10.57 4.97
CA GLY A 178 8.35 -9.91 4.08
C GLY A 178 9.82 -9.97 4.54
N GLY A 179 10.09 -10.35 5.77
CA GLY A 179 11.45 -10.38 6.35
C GLY A 179 12.51 -11.05 5.46
N PRO A 180 12.25 -12.25 4.90
CA PRO A 180 13.19 -12.90 3.99
C PRO A 180 13.51 -12.17 2.69
N SER A 181 12.74 -11.16 2.31
CA SER A 181 12.98 -10.33 1.10
C SER A 181 13.89 -9.13 1.37
N ILE A 182 14.13 -8.78 2.62
CA ILE A 182 14.88 -7.59 3.03
C ILE A 182 16.26 -7.47 2.35
N PRO A 183 17.10 -8.53 2.27
CA PRO A 183 18.39 -8.41 1.60
C PRO A 183 18.29 -7.95 0.14
N ALA A 184 17.33 -8.50 -0.63
CA ALA A 184 17.12 -8.12 -2.02
C ALA A 184 16.56 -6.69 -2.14
N ILE A 185 15.68 -6.29 -1.24
CA ILE A 185 15.13 -4.93 -1.17
C ILE A 185 16.25 -3.92 -0.90
N ILE A 186 17.14 -4.18 0.05
CA ILE A 186 18.29 -3.31 0.36
C ILE A 186 19.22 -3.18 -0.84
N GLU A 187 19.50 -4.29 -1.54
CA GLU A 187 20.33 -4.24 -2.75
C GLU A 187 19.72 -3.30 -3.81
N LEU A 188 18.42 -3.45 -4.07
CA LEU A 188 17.70 -2.61 -5.03
C LEU A 188 17.63 -1.15 -4.58
N THR A 189 17.34 -0.90 -3.30
CA THR A 189 17.30 0.43 -2.70
C THR A 189 18.64 1.17 -2.90
N ARG A 190 19.74 0.49 -2.69
CA ARG A 190 21.09 1.05 -2.85
C ARG A 190 21.48 1.25 -4.31
N LYS A 191 20.95 0.42 -5.21
CA LYS A 191 21.13 0.58 -6.66
C LYS A 191 20.30 1.75 -7.20
N TYR A 192 19.06 1.92 -6.73
CA TYR A 192 18.10 2.90 -7.21
C TYR A 192 17.83 3.99 -6.16
N ARG A 193 18.85 4.77 -5.82
CA ARG A 193 18.82 5.74 -4.70
C ARG A 193 17.85 6.89 -4.89
N ASP A 194 17.51 7.22 -6.14
CA ASP A 194 16.59 8.31 -6.47
C ASP A 194 15.11 7.85 -6.49
N ILE A 195 14.87 6.54 -6.43
CA ILE A 195 13.52 5.99 -6.33
C ILE A 195 13.03 6.11 -4.88
N ARG A 196 11.84 6.66 -4.71
CA ARG A 196 11.08 6.54 -3.47
C ARG A 196 10.47 5.14 -3.44
N LEU A 197 11.02 4.28 -2.61
CA LEU A 197 10.57 2.91 -2.43
C LEU A 197 9.57 2.84 -1.30
N VAL A 198 8.36 2.40 -1.57
CA VAL A 198 7.30 2.23 -0.59
C VAL A 198 7.07 0.74 -0.33
N LEU A 199 7.01 0.36 0.92
CA LEU A 199 6.76 -1.01 1.35
C LEU A 199 5.35 -1.11 1.97
N ASP A 200 4.48 -1.87 1.33
CA ASP A 200 3.10 -2.05 1.79
C ASP A 200 3.04 -2.79 3.12
N HIS A 201 2.08 -2.41 3.95
CA HIS A 201 1.71 -3.12 5.18
C HIS A 201 2.90 -3.37 6.14
N LEU A 202 3.84 -2.40 6.28
CA LEU A 202 5.10 -2.53 7.02
C LEU A 202 6.01 -3.65 6.50
N LEU A 203 5.91 -4.02 5.21
CA LEU A 203 6.55 -5.20 4.62
C LEU A 203 6.09 -6.51 5.30
N GLU A 204 4.83 -6.56 5.73
CA GLU A 204 4.19 -7.75 6.31
C GLU A 204 5.04 -8.46 7.37
N PRO A 205 5.36 -7.83 8.51
CA PRO A 205 6.06 -8.52 9.59
C PRO A 205 5.20 -9.66 10.13
N GLU A 206 5.83 -10.75 10.56
CA GLU A 206 5.14 -11.81 11.30
C GLU A 206 4.76 -11.28 12.69
N MET A 207 3.62 -10.56 12.75
CA MET A 207 3.18 -9.93 13.98
C MET A 207 2.86 -10.98 15.04
N GLU A 208 3.58 -10.90 16.17
CA GLU A 208 3.42 -11.77 17.33
C GLU A 208 3.50 -10.95 18.62
N GLU A 209 2.99 -11.51 19.72
CA GLU A 209 3.21 -10.93 21.05
C GLU A 209 4.70 -10.89 21.38
N GLY A 210 5.15 -9.80 21.97
CA GLY A 210 6.53 -9.63 22.39
C GLY A 210 7.01 -8.19 22.31
N GLU A 211 8.27 -7.98 22.55
CA GLU A 211 8.87 -6.65 22.60
C GLU A 211 8.92 -5.97 21.21
N HIS A 212 9.02 -6.77 20.16
CA HIS A 212 9.28 -6.26 18.79
C HIS A 212 8.06 -6.33 17.86
N PHE A 213 6.99 -7.03 18.19
CA PHE A 213 5.78 -7.19 17.36
C PHE A 213 6.10 -7.64 15.92
N GLY A 214 7.10 -8.50 15.72
CA GLY A 214 7.59 -8.91 14.41
C GLY A 214 8.50 -7.91 13.69
N LEU A 215 8.65 -6.68 14.21
CA LEU A 215 9.61 -5.68 13.75
C LEU A 215 10.95 -5.86 14.47
N ASP A 216 11.64 -6.94 14.13
CA ASP A 216 12.90 -7.36 14.74
C ASP A 216 14.14 -6.70 14.08
N GLU A 217 15.34 -7.17 14.46
CA GLU A 217 16.62 -6.66 13.95
C GLU A 217 16.78 -6.75 12.42
N ARG A 218 16.06 -7.65 11.75
CA ARG A 218 16.04 -7.72 10.27
C ARG A 218 15.46 -6.45 9.68
N TYR A 219 14.36 -5.95 10.26
CA TYR A 219 13.70 -4.71 9.84
C TYR A 219 14.51 -3.47 10.19
N GLU A 220 15.32 -3.50 11.26
CA GLU A 220 16.22 -2.39 11.61
C GLU A 220 17.23 -2.06 10.50
N THR A 221 17.58 -3.06 9.67
CA THR A 221 18.47 -2.84 8.53
C THR A 221 17.86 -1.92 7.45
N LEU A 222 16.53 -1.83 7.37
CA LEU A 222 15.82 -0.94 6.45
C LEU A 222 15.80 0.51 6.94
N ALA A 223 15.90 0.75 8.25
CA ALA A 223 15.83 2.08 8.84
C ALA A 223 17.01 2.99 8.43
N GLY A 224 18.11 2.41 7.96
CA GLY A 224 19.27 3.17 7.47
C GLY A 224 19.15 3.70 6.04
N GLU A 225 18.10 3.31 5.31
CA GLU A 225 17.94 3.64 3.88
C GLU A 225 16.98 4.82 3.71
N ALA A 226 17.51 5.98 3.34
CA ALA A 226 16.77 7.25 3.31
C ALA A 226 15.63 7.31 2.27
N ASN A 227 15.59 6.41 1.31
CA ASN A 227 14.59 6.37 0.24
C ASN A 227 13.53 5.28 0.42
N ILE A 228 13.49 4.61 1.59
CA ILE A 228 12.45 3.64 1.94
C ILE A 228 11.37 4.30 2.78
N TYR A 229 10.12 4.01 2.45
CA TYR A 229 8.91 4.44 3.17
C TYR A 229 8.02 3.24 3.42
N PHE A 230 7.17 3.32 4.46
CA PHE A 230 6.31 2.20 4.85
C PHE A 230 4.86 2.66 4.97
N LYS A 231 3.93 1.83 4.50
CA LYS A 231 2.50 2.02 4.75
C LYS A 231 2.08 1.24 5.98
N PHE A 232 1.46 1.92 6.93
CA PHE A 232 0.72 1.32 8.02
C PHE A 232 -0.76 1.37 7.67
N THR A 233 -1.35 0.20 7.42
CA THR A 233 -2.69 0.11 6.82
C THR A 233 -3.67 -0.62 7.71
N SER A 234 -4.94 -0.65 7.30
CA SER A 234 -5.96 -1.43 8.00
C SER A 234 -5.68 -2.93 8.02
N ILE A 235 -4.86 -3.47 7.10
CA ILE A 235 -4.39 -4.88 7.20
C ILE A 235 -3.57 -5.07 8.48
N ASN A 236 -2.64 -4.15 8.77
CA ASN A 236 -1.87 -4.22 10.01
C ASN A 236 -2.78 -4.16 11.25
N LEU A 237 -3.81 -3.27 11.22
CA LEU A 237 -4.78 -3.15 12.30
C LEU A 237 -5.68 -4.40 12.43
N ASP A 238 -6.02 -5.04 11.33
CA ASP A 238 -6.78 -6.29 11.34
C ASP A 238 -5.95 -7.42 11.95
N ILE A 239 -4.65 -7.52 11.59
CA ILE A 239 -3.71 -8.49 12.19
C ILE A 239 -3.60 -8.26 13.71
N CYS A 240 -3.36 -7.03 14.12
CA CYS A 240 -3.27 -6.68 15.54
C CYS A 240 -4.52 -7.11 16.31
N ARG A 241 -5.70 -6.82 15.76
CA ARG A 241 -6.97 -7.20 16.39
C ARG A 241 -7.15 -8.71 16.55
N GLU A 242 -6.78 -9.48 15.50
CA GLU A 242 -6.95 -10.94 15.54
C GLU A 242 -5.92 -11.65 16.40
N ALA A 243 -4.73 -11.09 16.52
CA ALA A 243 -3.68 -11.62 17.38
C ALA A 243 -3.71 -11.05 18.82
N ASP A 244 -4.69 -10.18 19.13
CA ASP A 244 -4.78 -9.46 20.42
C ASP A 244 -3.53 -8.63 20.74
N ILE A 245 -2.95 -8.03 19.70
CA ILE A 245 -1.76 -7.18 19.79
C ILE A 245 -2.19 -5.70 19.88
N PRO A 246 -1.65 -4.90 20.80
CA PRO A 246 -1.97 -3.48 20.89
C PRO A 246 -1.40 -2.69 19.71
N ALA A 247 -2.26 -2.29 18.77
CA ALA A 247 -1.89 -1.64 17.52
C ALA A 247 -1.13 -0.31 17.75
N GLU A 248 -1.45 0.41 18.83
CA GLU A 248 -0.75 1.64 19.21
C GLU A 248 0.73 1.40 19.56
N LYS A 249 1.06 0.24 20.09
CA LYS A 249 2.45 -0.13 20.37
C LYS A 249 3.18 -0.55 19.09
N VAL A 250 2.51 -1.23 18.18
CA VAL A 250 3.08 -1.58 16.88
C VAL A 250 3.42 -0.32 16.09
N LEU A 251 2.50 0.63 16.00
CA LEU A 251 2.74 1.89 15.30
C LEU A 251 3.84 2.73 15.99
N ARG A 252 3.87 2.74 17.34
CA ARG A 252 4.93 3.41 18.09
C ARG A 252 6.30 2.77 17.78
N ARG A 253 6.39 1.42 17.83
CA ARG A 253 7.63 0.68 17.48
C ARG A 253 8.08 0.99 16.05
N ALA A 254 7.16 1.00 15.08
CA ALA A 254 7.49 1.36 13.71
C ALA A 254 8.02 2.80 13.59
N ALA A 255 7.40 3.75 14.31
CA ALA A 255 7.83 5.15 14.31
C ALA A 255 9.19 5.35 15.01
N ASP A 256 9.47 4.58 16.06
CA ASP A 256 10.78 4.60 16.73
C ASP A 256 11.88 4.01 15.84
N MET A 257 11.56 2.98 15.06
CA MET A 257 12.50 2.28 14.20
C MET A 257 12.79 3.04 12.90
N PHE A 258 11.75 3.48 12.20
CA PHE A 258 11.87 4.02 10.84
C PHE A 258 11.81 5.56 10.78
N GLY A 259 11.31 6.20 11.83
CA GLY A 259 10.94 7.60 11.81
C GLY A 259 9.51 7.83 11.30
N ALA A 260 8.77 8.74 11.95
CA ALA A 260 7.39 9.05 11.56
C ALA A 260 7.30 9.68 10.16
N ASP A 261 8.35 10.32 9.69
CA ASP A 261 8.48 10.90 8.34
C ASP A 261 8.81 9.86 7.25
N HIS A 262 8.99 8.60 7.62
CA HIS A 262 9.08 7.45 6.73
C HIS A 262 7.84 6.56 6.79
N LEU A 263 6.87 6.88 7.66
CA LEU A 263 5.61 6.16 7.78
C LEU A 263 4.46 6.94 7.14
N MET A 264 3.49 6.21 6.58
CA MET A 264 2.26 6.81 6.05
C MET A 264 1.07 5.89 6.32
N TRP A 265 -0.07 6.49 6.63
CA TRP A 265 -1.32 5.75 6.81
C TRP A 265 -1.98 5.42 5.46
N GLY A 266 -2.66 4.25 5.39
CA GLY A 266 -3.53 3.86 4.29
C GLY A 266 -4.75 3.11 4.78
N SER A 267 -5.92 3.42 4.23
CA SER A 267 -7.17 2.76 4.61
C SER A 267 -7.24 1.31 4.18
N ASP A 268 -6.64 0.99 3.05
CA ASP A 268 -6.80 -0.28 2.34
C ASP A 268 -8.29 -0.62 2.09
N ILE A 269 -9.10 0.44 1.86
CA ILE A 269 -10.50 0.25 1.47
C ILE A 269 -10.59 -0.63 0.23
N GLY A 270 -11.52 -1.55 0.21
CA GLY A 270 -11.63 -2.55 -0.86
C GLY A 270 -10.90 -3.87 -0.56
N THR A 271 -10.09 -3.94 0.50
CA THR A 271 -9.51 -5.19 1.03
C THR A 271 -9.91 -5.44 2.48
N SER A 272 -9.63 -4.49 3.36
CA SER A 272 -9.89 -4.62 4.80
C SER A 272 -11.37 -4.55 5.15
N SER A 273 -11.73 -5.12 6.30
CA SER A 273 -13.10 -5.15 6.79
C SER A 273 -13.53 -3.83 7.42
N GLY A 274 -14.80 -3.47 7.28
CA GLY A 274 -15.40 -2.29 7.88
C GLY A 274 -15.67 -1.17 6.88
N THR A 275 -16.23 -0.07 7.38
CA THR A 275 -16.47 1.14 6.60
C THR A 275 -15.21 2.01 6.52
N TYR A 276 -15.16 2.93 5.57
CA TYR A 276 -14.06 3.91 5.49
C TYR A 276 -13.89 4.70 6.78
N LYS A 277 -15.00 5.08 7.41
CA LYS A 277 -15.02 5.72 8.72
C LYS A 277 -14.38 4.86 9.82
N ASP A 278 -14.67 3.54 9.83
CA ASP A 278 -14.07 2.63 10.81
C ASP A 278 -12.56 2.51 10.60
N MET A 279 -12.10 2.52 9.36
CA MET A 279 -10.67 2.47 9.03
C MET A 279 -9.94 3.73 9.51
N VAL A 280 -10.51 4.91 9.28
CA VAL A 280 -10.01 6.18 9.81
C VAL A 280 -9.98 6.17 11.33
N GLN A 281 -11.06 5.76 11.98
CA GLN A 281 -11.13 5.75 13.44
C GLN A 281 -10.11 4.78 14.07
N ARG A 282 -9.99 3.57 13.52
CA ARG A 282 -9.01 2.58 14.01
C ARG A 282 -7.56 3.07 13.87
N PHE A 283 -7.26 3.77 12.78
CA PHE A 283 -5.94 4.42 12.64
C PHE A 283 -5.72 5.48 13.73
N LEU A 284 -6.68 6.38 13.93
CA LEU A 284 -6.55 7.43 14.96
C LEU A 284 -6.43 6.84 16.37
N ASP A 285 -7.14 5.76 16.67
CA ASP A 285 -7.04 5.04 17.94
C ASP A 285 -5.65 4.37 18.10
N SER A 286 -5.05 3.90 17.02
CA SER A 286 -3.69 3.33 17.05
C SER A 286 -2.57 4.38 17.16
N ALA A 287 -2.87 5.63 16.83
CA ALA A 287 -1.88 6.72 16.80
C ALA A 287 -1.74 7.49 18.13
N VAL A 288 -2.41 7.03 19.20
CA VAL A 288 -2.47 7.75 20.50
C VAL A 288 -1.11 7.88 21.20
N LEU A 289 -0.13 7.07 20.85
CA LEU A 289 1.24 7.15 21.39
C LEU A 289 2.17 8.03 20.54
N LEU A 290 1.70 8.57 19.42
CA LEU A 290 2.45 9.50 18.61
C LEU A 290 2.31 10.93 19.16
N SER A 291 3.39 11.70 19.09
CA SER A 291 3.31 13.14 19.30
C SER A 291 2.47 13.83 18.21
N PRO A 292 1.97 15.05 18.42
CA PRO A 292 1.22 15.77 17.37
C PRO A 292 1.98 15.94 16.05
N ALA A 293 3.31 16.09 16.08
CA ALA A 293 4.14 16.22 14.90
C ALA A 293 4.27 14.87 14.16
N GLU A 294 4.50 13.79 14.90
CA GLU A 294 4.54 12.43 14.33
C GLU A 294 3.19 12.00 13.75
N LEU A 295 2.09 12.28 14.48
CA LEU A 295 0.74 12.03 13.96
C LEU A 295 0.52 12.75 12.63
N LYS A 296 0.88 14.04 12.53
CA LYS A 296 0.76 14.80 11.29
C LYS A 296 1.59 14.21 10.17
N ALA A 297 2.81 13.78 10.45
CA ALA A 297 3.68 13.13 9.46
C ALA A 297 3.04 11.84 8.92
N VAL A 298 2.67 10.91 9.81
CA VAL A 298 2.11 9.60 9.43
C VAL A 298 0.73 9.74 8.78
N ALA A 299 -0.11 10.62 9.31
CA ALA A 299 -1.49 10.77 8.87
C ALA A 299 -1.63 11.49 7.51
N HIS A 300 -0.65 12.31 7.14
CA HIS A 300 -0.80 13.20 5.98
C HIS A 300 0.51 13.50 5.26
N ASP A 301 1.50 14.15 5.94
CA ASP A 301 2.59 14.84 5.24
C ASP A 301 3.50 13.89 4.46
N THR A 302 3.79 12.70 5.02
CA THR A 302 4.67 11.71 4.39
C THR A 302 4.04 11.16 3.11
N GLY A 303 2.79 10.70 3.17
CA GLY A 303 2.10 10.19 1.99
C GLY A 303 1.99 11.22 0.88
N LYS A 304 1.60 12.45 1.24
CA LYS A 304 1.49 13.55 0.28
C LYS A 304 2.83 13.91 -0.35
N ARG A 305 3.90 13.99 0.43
CA ARG A 305 5.26 14.26 -0.06
C ARG A 305 5.78 13.16 -0.99
N VAL A 306 5.46 11.91 -0.70
CA VAL A 306 5.95 10.76 -1.47
C VAL A 306 5.22 10.63 -2.81
N PHE A 307 3.90 10.83 -2.86
CA PHE A 307 3.10 10.51 -4.05
C PHE A 307 2.69 11.72 -4.88
N VAL A 308 2.52 12.91 -4.28
CA VAL A 308 2.06 14.09 -5.03
C VAL A 308 3.23 14.75 -5.74
N LYS A 309 3.18 14.81 -7.07
CA LYS A 309 4.17 15.51 -7.90
C LYS A 309 4.12 17.01 -7.61
N GLY A 310 5.23 17.59 -7.21
CA GLY A 310 5.36 19.03 -6.91
C GLY A 310 5.73 19.34 -5.45
N GLY A 311 5.74 18.33 -4.57
CA GLY A 311 6.11 18.51 -3.15
C GLY A 311 7.61 18.50 -2.86
N VAL A 312 8.48 18.35 -3.86
CA VAL A 312 9.94 18.40 -3.67
C VAL A 312 10.57 19.40 -4.64
N LYS A 313 10.39 20.67 -4.37
CA LYS A 313 11.37 21.70 -4.64
C LYS A 313 11.84 22.18 -3.28
N GLY A 314 12.82 21.50 -2.73
CA GLY A 314 13.54 21.92 -1.55
C GLY A 314 14.88 22.49 -1.91
#